data_acdd72c67399bfb0153e0d8f129dfa60
#
_entry.id   acdd72c67399bfb0153e0d8f129dfa60
#
_cell.length_a   1.000
_cell.length_b   1.000
_cell.length_c   1.000
_cell.angle_alpha   90.00
_cell.angle_beta   90.00
_cell.angle_gamma   90.00
#
_symmetry.space_group_name_H-M   'P 1'
#
loop_
_entity.id
_entity.type
_entity.pdbx_description
1 polymer ?
#
loop_
_entity_poly.entity_id
_entity_poly.type
_entity_poly.pdbx_seq_one_letter_code
_entity_poly.pdbx_strand_id
1 'polypeptide(L)'
;MKSKITLSILLRTLFLFPIFMLFVLVPIMALIIFVSFLPYGKIMATKIYEFFGWIGLKFVGIKLNVKGNEKIDLNQSYVVVSNHPSTLDIFTHITALPVSIRFLTKTELFRIPIFGRVLKVLGLPRIDRKNASANFDKINKSILKVIENKNSIMIFPEGKR
;
A
#
# COMPACT_ATOMS: atom_id res chain seq x y z
N MET A 1 6.44 15.91 -24.53
CA MET A 1 7.90 15.59 -24.50
C MET A 1 8.05 14.08 -24.38
N LYS A 2 8.49 13.39 -25.45
CA LYS A 2 8.85 11.96 -25.37
C LYS A 2 10.22 11.87 -24.69
N SER A 3 10.27 11.43 -23.44
CA SER A 3 11.54 11.14 -22.78
C SER A 3 12.27 10.04 -23.56
N LYS A 4 13.46 10.33 -24.06
CA LYS A 4 14.32 9.30 -24.67
C LYS A 4 14.68 8.31 -23.56
N ILE A 5 14.21 7.07 -23.67
CA ILE A 5 14.62 5.99 -22.76
C ILE A 5 16.09 5.75 -22.99
N THR A 6 16.93 6.14 -22.04
CA THR A 6 18.37 5.90 -22.09
C THR A 6 18.62 4.40 -21.87
N LEU A 7 19.63 3.83 -22.55
CA LEU A 7 20.04 2.43 -22.37
C LEU A 7 20.23 2.07 -20.88
N SER A 8 20.75 2.99 -20.08
CA SER A 8 20.90 2.84 -18.63
C SER A 8 19.55 2.63 -17.91
N ILE A 9 18.49 3.35 -18.30
CA ILE A 9 17.15 3.19 -17.73
C ILE A 9 16.60 1.82 -18.12
N LEU A 10 16.76 1.43 -19.38
CA LEU A 10 16.30 0.13 -19.87
C LEU A 10 16.98 -1.03 -19.12
N LEU A 11 18.32 -0.99 -18.97
CA LEU A 11 19.08 -2.00 -18.24
C LEU A 11 18.68 -2.06 -16.76
N ARG A 12 18.53 -0.91 -16.09
CA ARG A 12 18.06 -0.87 -14.70
C ARG A 12 16.67 -1.48 -14.55
N THR A 13 15.74 -1.15 -15.43
CA THR A 13 14.38 -1.70 -15.38
C THR A 13 14.40 -3.20 -15.66
N LEU A 14 15.17 -3.67 -16.63
CA LEU A 14 15.21 -5.07 -17.03
C LEU A 14 15.85 -5.99 -15.97
N PHE A 15 16.87 -5.50 -15.27
CA PHE A 15 17.62 -6.30 -14.30
C PHE A 15 17.30 -5.97 -12.85
N LEU A 16 17.29 -4.70 -12.46
CA LEU A 16 17.08 -4.34 -11.05
C LEU A 16 15.63 -4.55 -10.59
N PHE A 17 14.65 -4.35 -11.46
CA PHE A 17 13.25 -4.54 -11.09
C PHE A 17 12.89 -6.01 -10.78
N PRO A 18 13.25 -7.00 -11.62
CA PRO A 18 13.07 -8.41 -11.27
C PRO A 18 13.83 -8.84 -10.01
N ILE A 19 15.06 -8.35 -9.83
CA ILE A 19 15.85 -8.60 -8.62
C ILE A 19 15.11 -8.06 -7.38
N PHE A 20 14.65 -6.82 -7.43
CA PHE A 20 13.86 -6.23 -6.34
C PHE A 20 12.57 -7.04 -6.07
N MET A 21 11.84 -7.43 -7.12
CA MET A 21 10.64 -8.24 -6.99
C MET A 21 10.94 -9.58 -6.30
N LEU A 22 11.97 -10.27 -6.72
CA LEU A 22 12.31 -11.60 -6.23
C LEU A 22 12.95 -11.56 -4.83
N PHE A 23 13.93 -10.71 -4.62
CA PHE A 23 14.77 -10.73 -3.42
C PHE A 23 14.31 -9.78 -2.32
N VAL A 24 13.42 -8.84 -2.60
CA VAL A 24 12.89 -7.91 -1.60
C VAL A 24 11.39 -8.12 -1.39
N LEU A 25 10.59 -8.02 -2.46
CA LEU A 25 9.13 -8.08 -2.33
C LEU A 25 8.65 -9.46 -1.86
N VAL A 26 9.15 -10.55 -2.47
CA VAL A 26 8.69 -11.91 -2.13
C VAL A 26 9.06 -12.28 -0.68
N PRO A 27 10.31 -12.10 -0.20
CA PRO A 27 10.65 -12.35 1.20
C PRO A 27 9.85 -11.49 2.18
N ILE A 28 9.62 -10.22 1.89
CA ILE A 28 8.80 -9.34 2.75
C ILE A 28 7.35 -9.85 2.82
N MET A 29 6.76 -10.26 1.69
CA MET A 29 5.42 -10.84 1.68
C MET A 29 5.36 -12.15 2.49
N ALA A 30 6.35 -13.03 2.35
CA ALA A 30 6.46 -14.26 3.13
C ALA A 30 6.58 -13.96 4.63
N LEU A 31 7.40 -12.98 4.99
CA LEU A 31 7.57 -12.53 6.37
C LEU A 31 6.27 -11.99 6.97
N ILE A 32 5.52 -11.16 6.23
CA ILE A 32 4.21 -10.65 6.66
C ILE A 32 3.25 -11.80 6.95
N ILE A 33 3.21 -12.80 6.08
CA ILE A 33 2.37 -13.99 6.28
C ILE A 33 2.84 -14.79 7.49
N PHE A 34 4.14 -15.02 7.63
CA PHE A 34 4.71 -15.77 8.74
C PHE A 34 4.40 -15.11 10.09
N VAL A 35 4.70 -13.81 10.24
CA VAL A 35 4.44 -13.12 11.50
C VAL A 35 2.95 -13.05 11.85
N SER A 36 2.05 -13.16 10.87
CA SER A 36 0.61 -13.14 11.13
C SER A 36 0.10 -14.31 11.99
N PHE A 37 0.90 -15.38 12.13
CA PHE A 37 0.61 -16.52 13.00
C PHE A 37 1.16 -16.34 14.43
N LEU A 38 1.94 -15.29 14.67
CA LEU A 38 2.55 -15.02 15.99
C LEU A 38 1.63 -14.16 16.85
N PRO A 39 1.81 -14.17 18.20
CA PRO A 39 1.22 -13.17 19.08
C PRO A 39 1.58 -11.76 18.57
N TYR A 40 0.61 -10.83 18.60
CA TYR A 40 0.77 -9.48 18.02
C TYR A 40 1.11 -9.41 16.53
N GLY A 41 0.94 -10.50 15.79
CA GLY A 41 1.35 -10.65 14.39
C GLY A 41 0.78 -9.58 13.46
N LYS A 42 -0.45 -9.06 13.69
CA LYS A 42 -1.01 -7.96 12.92
C LYS A 42 -0.21 -6.65 13.08
N ILE A 43 0.27 -6.37 14.30
CA ILE A 43 1.08 -5.18 14.57
C ILE A 43 2.43 -5.33 13.87
N MET A 44 3.07 -6.50 14.00
CA MET A 44 4.32 -6.80 13.32
C MET A 44 4.19 -6.70 11.80
N ALA A 45 3.14 -7.30 11.22
CA ALA A 45 2.85 -7.23 9.80
C ALA A 45 2.68 -5.77 9.30
N THR A 46 2.03 -4.92 10.11
CA THR A 46 1.88 -3.49 9.81
C THR A 46 3.23 -2.78 9.81
N LYS A 47 4.09 -3.04 10.80
CA LYS A 47 5.44 -2.44 10.85
C LYS A 47 6.32 -2.88 9.68
N ILE A 48 6.25 -4.14 9.27
CA ILE A 48 6.95 -4.64 8.08
C ILE A 48 6.41 -3.96 6.82
N TYR A 49 5.11 -3.75 6.71
CA TYR A 49 4.49 -3.04 5.59
C TYR A 49 4.93 -1.57 5.52
N GLU A 50 4.99 -0.87 6.65
CA GLU A 50 5.49 0.51 6.74
C GLU A 50 6.97 0.59 6.33
N PHE A 51 7.80 -0.33 6.84
CA PHE A 51 9.20 -0.44 6.45
C PHE A 51 9.37 -0.73 4.95
N PHE A 52 8.51 -1.58 4.38
CA PHE A 52 8.50 -1.83 2.95
C PHE A 52 8.24 -0.56 2.12
N GLY A 53 7.35 0.32 2.58
CA GLY A 53 7.14 1.63 1.96
C GLY A 53 8.43 2.43 1.87
N TRP A 54 9.13 2.54 3.00
CA TRP A 54 10.39 3.26 3.09
C TRP A 54 11.50 2.66 2.23
N ILE A 55 11.72 1.35 2.28
CA ILE A 55 12.78 0.69 1.50
C ILE A 55 12.52 0.77 0.00
N GLY A 56 11.25 0.70 -0.42
CA GLY A 56 10.86 0.87 -1.81
C GLY A 56 11.25 2.24 -2.37
N LEU A 57 11.02 3.32 -1.61
CA LEU A 57 11.46 4.67 -2.01
C LEU A 57 12.97 4.80 -2.05
N LYS A 58 13.68 4.25 -1.07
CA LYS A 58 15.15 4.23 -1.04
C LYS A 58 15.72 3.52 -2.26
N PHE A 59 15.13 2.37 -2.64
CA PHE A 59 15.57 1.59 -3.79
C PHE A 59 15.49 2.38 -5.11
N VAL A 60 14.43 3.16 -5.30
CA VAL A 60 14.27 4.01 -6.51
C VAL A 60 14.93 5.38 -6.38
N GLY A 61 15.57 5.69 -5.24
CA GLY A 61 16.27 6.96 -5.01
C GLY A 61 15.35 8.17 -4.81
N ILE A 62 14.09 7.95 -4.41
CA ILE A 62 13.13 9.04 -4.17
C ILE A 62 13.31 9.59 -2.76
N LYS A 63 13.46 10.92 -2.68
CA LYS A 63 13.43 11.67 -1.43
C LYS A 63 12.07 12.33 -1.27
N LEU A 64 11.43 12.11 -0.13
CA LEU A 64 10.17 12.78 0.21
C LEU A 64 10.45 14.09 0.95
N ASN A 65 9.70 15.12 0.58
CA ASN A 65 9.58 16.35 1.35
C ASN A 65 8.12 16.46 1.82
N VAL A 66 7.89 16.12 3.07
CA VAL A 66 6.55 16.09 3.67
C VAL A 66 6.35 17.33 4.51
N LYS A 67 5.18 17.98 4.37
CA LYS A 67 4.77 19.14 5.15
C LYS A 67 3.37 18.95 5.71
N GLY A 68 3.10 19.43 6.89
CA GLY A 68 1.77 19.39 7.49
C GLY A 68 1.50 18.19 8.39
N ASN A 69 2.45 17.26 8.55
CA ASN A 69 2.29 16.11 9.45
C ASN A 69 2.08 16.52 10.92
N GLU A 70 2.56 17.67 11.31
CA GLU A 70 2.37 18.27 12.64
C GLU A 70 0.91 18.60 12.97
N LYS A 71 0.03 18.64 11.95
CA LYS A 71 -1.41 18.89 12.09
C LYS A 71 -2.24 17.61 12.26
N ILE A 72 -1.61 16.45 12.15
CA ILE A 72 -2.30 15.14 12.21
C ILE A 72 -2.30 14.64 13.65
N ASP A 73 -3.48 14.43 14.23
CA ASP A 73 -3.62 13.75 15.52
C ASP A 73 -3.40 12.23 15.33
N LEU A 74 -2.35 11.71 15.95
CA LEU A 74 -1.96 10.30 15.83
C LEU A 74 -2.96 9.33 16.50
N ASN A 75 -3.88 9.84 17.32
CA ASN A 75 -4.88 9.04 18.02
C ASN A 75 -6.18 8.89 17.21
N GLN A 76 -6.27 9.53 16.05
CA GLN A 76 -7.45 9.50 15.20
C GLN A 76 -7.22 8.67 13.93
N SER A 77 -8.31 8.15 13.39
CA SER A 77 -8.34 7.54 12.07
C SER A 77 -8.89 8.54 11.05
N TYR A 78 -8.33 8.53 9.85
CA TYR A 78 -8.65 9.47 8.79
C TYR A 78 -9.15 8.76 7.54
N VAL A 79 -9.98 9.45 6.77
CA VAL A 79 -10.19 9.16 5.36
C VAL A 79 -9.28 10.10 4.57
N VAL A 80 -8.19 9.55 4.03
CA VAL A 80 -7.20 10.30 3.27
C VAL A 80 -7.54 10.19 1.79
N VAL A 81 -7.60 11.33 1.12
CA VAL A 81 -7.90 11.41 -0.31
C VAL A 81 -6.69 12.00 -1.02
N SER A 82 -6.26 11.37 -2.10
CA SER A 82 -5.12 11.82 -2.90
C SER A 82 -5.33 11.50 -4.37
N ASN A 83 -4.64 12.22 -5.24
CA ASN A 83 -4.47 11.85 -6.64
C ASN A 83 -3.57 10.60 -6.77
N HIS A 84 -3.65 9.91 -7.94
CA HIS A 84 -2.94 8.65 -8.17
C HIS A 84 -2.19 8.62 -9.52
N PRO A 85 -1.21 9.52 -9.72
CA PRO A 85 -0.47 9.59 -10.98
C PRO A 85 0.54 8.46 -11.19
N SER A 86 0.98 7.76 -10.12
CA SER A 86 2.07 6.78 -10.19
C SER A 86 1.79 5.51 -9.37
N THR A 87 2.43 4.40 -9.76
CA THR A 87 2.47 3.17 -8.94
C THR A 87 3.25 3.39 -7.64
N LEU A 88 4.17 4.36 -7.64
CA LEU A 88 5.01 4.69 -6.48
C LEU A 88 4.23 5.42 -5.38
N ASP A 89 3.00 5.90 -5.66
CA ASP A 89 2.17 6.58 -4.67
C ASP A 89 1.87 5.70 -3.46
N ILE A 90 1.80 4.37 -3.66
CA ILE A 90 1.64 3.42 -2.54
C ILE A 90 2.80 3.57 -1.55
N PHE A 91 4.03 3.58 -2.04
CA PHE A 91 5.22 3.74 -1.21
C PHE A 91 5.32 5.13 -0.59
N THR A 92 5.00 6.17 -1.38
CA THR A 92 5.08 7.56 -0.89
C THR A 92 4.10 7.81 0.25
N HIS A 93 2.84 7.36 0.12
CA HIS A 93 1.83 7.59 1.15
C HIS A 93 2.07 6.75 2.41
N ILE A 94 2.50 5.48 2.28
CA ILE A 94 2.87 4.65 3.43
C ILE A 94 4.00 5.30 4.23
N THR A 95 4.95 5.94 3.55
CA THR A 95 6.13 6.54 4.18
C THR A 95 5.89 7.97 4.66
N ALA A 96 5.06 8.74 3.94
CA ALA A 96 4.83 10.16 4.22
C ALA A 96 3.89 10.38 5.40
N LEU A 97 2.89 9.52 5.57
CA LEU A 97 1.86 9.74 6.60
C LEU A 97 2.29 9.16 7.95
N PRO A 98 2.10 9.90 9.05
CA PRO A 98 2.48 9.46 10.38
C PRO A 98 1.45 8.49 10.99
N VAL A 99 0.37 8.20 10.28
CA VAL A 99 -0.70 7.26 10.68
C VAL A 99 -0.72 6.05 9.76
N SER A 100 -1.06 4.90 10.30
CA SER A 100 -1.11 3.66 9.52
C SER A 100 -2.28 3.68 8.54
N ILE A 101 -2.01 3.53 7.24
CA ILE A 101 -3.00 3.61 6.18
C ILE A 101 -3.31 2.25 5.55
N ARG A 102 -4.57 2.11 5.08
CA ARG A 102 -5.06 0.95 4.32
C ARG A 102 -5.68 1.44 3.02
N PHE A 103 -5.14 1.00 1.90
CA PHE A 103 -5.66 1.38 0.59
C PHE A 103 -6.95 0.64 0.26
N LEU A 104 -7.96 1.37 -0.25
CA LEU A 104 -9.12 0.75 -0.84
C LEU A 104 -8.71 0.00 -2.12
N THR A 105 -8.73 -1.33 -2.07
CA THR A 105 -8.00 -2.19 -2.99
C THR A 105 -8.95 -3.01 -3.87
N LYS A 106 -8.65 -3.10 -5.17
CA LYS A 106 -9.43 -3.90 -6.14
C LYS A 106 -9.54 -5.36 -5.74
N THR A 107 -10.75 -5.92 -5.85
CA THR A 107 -11.04 -7.33 -5.51
C THR A 107 -10.15 -8.32 -6.28
N GLU A 108 -9.81 -8.02 -7.53
CA GLU A 108 -8.99 -8.88 -8.38
C GLU A 108 -7.59 -9.13 -7.79
N LEU A 109 -7.01 -8.13 -7.10
CA LEU A 109 -5.68 -8.26 -6.49
C LEU A 109 -5.66 -9.30 -5.36
N PHE A 110 -6.79 -9.54 -4.71
CA PHE A 110 -6.90 -10.57 -3.67
C PHE A 110 -6.90 -12.01 -4.22
N ARG A 111 -7.02 -12.18 -5.54
CA ARG A 111 -6.94 -13.49 -6.21
C ARG A 111 -5.51 -13.90 -6.54
N ILE A 112 -4.56 -12.95 -6.50
CA ILE A 112 -3.14 -13.24 -6.77
C ILE A 112 -2.58 -14.05 -5.59
N PRO A 113 -2.01 -15.23 -5.82
CA PRO A 113 -1.39 -16.04 -4.76
C PRO A 113 -0.36 -15.24 -3.97
N ILE A 114 -0.17 -15.55 -2.70
CA ILE A 114 0.72 -14.85 -1.76
C ILE A 114 0.31 -13.38 -1.57
N PHE A 115 0.30 -12.55 -2.63
CA PHE A 115 -0.05 -11.14 -2.56
C PHE A 115 -1.45 -10.91 -1.96
N GLY A 116 -2.46 -11.64 -2.47
CA GLY A 116 -3.82 -11.56 -1.92
C GLY A 116 -3.91 -11.98 -0.45
N ARG A 117 -3.05 -12.90 0.01
CA ARG A 117 -2.97 -13.27 1.42
C ARG A 117 -2.37 -12.14 2.26
N VAL A 118 -1.32 -11.47 1.77
CA VAL A 118 -0.76 -10.29 2.42
C VAL A 118 -1.80 -9.18 2.58
N LEU A 119 -2.57 -8.88 1.52
CA LEU A 119 -3.63 -7.88 1.59
C LEU A 119 -4.68 -8.19 2.66
N LYS A 120 -5.02 -9.48 2.84
CA LYS A 120 -5.95 -9.94 3.89
C LYS A 120 -5.34 -9.79 5.29
N VAL A 121 -4.08 -10.20 5.47
CA VAL A 121 -3.36 -10.08 6.75
C VAL A 121 -3.28 -8.63 7.18
N LEU A 122 -2.95 -7.74 6.27
CA LEU A 122 -2.88 -6.29 6.50
C LEU A 122 -4.26 -5.62 6.67
N GLY A 123 -5.36 -6.35 6.42
CA GLY A 123 -6.72 -5.82 6.58
C GLY A 123 -7.11 -4.76 5.57
N LEU A 124 -6.59 -4.81 4.33
CA LEU A 124 -6.98 -3.87 3.29
C LEU A 124 -8.44 -4.07 2.88
N PRO A 125 -9.25 -3.00 2.79
CA PRO A 125 -10.63 -3.09 2.32
C PRO A 125 -10.70 -3.35 0.83
N ARG A 126 -11.72 -4.13 0.41
CA ARG A 126 -11.92 -4.53 -0.98
C ARG A 126 -12.97 -3.66 -1.65
N ILE A 127 -12.74 -3.34 -2.92
CA ILE A 127 -13.73 -2.72 -3.77
C ILE A 127 -13.87 -3.50 -5.08
N ASP A 128 -15.10 -3.88 -5.40
CA ASP A 128 -15.49 -4.25 -6.76
C ASP A 128 -16.02 -3.00 -7.45
N ARG A 129 -15.20 -2.39 -8.30
CA ARG A 129 -15.54 -1.12 -8.96
C ARG A 129 -16.67 -1.27 -9.97
N LYS A 130 -16.87 -2.47 -10.55
CA LYS A 130 -17.94 -2.71 -11.51
C LYS A 130 -19.31 -2.75 -10.84
N ASN A 131 -19.36 -3.20 -9.59
CA ASN A 131 -20.57 -3.39 -8.81
C ASN A 131 -20.53 -2.59 -7.50
N ALA A 132 -19.88 -1.42 -7.50
CA ALA A 132 -19.67 -0.64 -6.28
C ALA A 132 -20.99 -0.25 -5.60
N SER A 133 -21.98 0.20 -6.36
CA SER A 133 -23.30 0.57 -5.85
C SER A 133 -24.03 -0.62 -5.20
N ALA A 134 -24.02 -1.78 -5.86
CA ALA A 134 -24.66 -3.00 -5.33
C ALA A 134 -23.91 -3.58 -4.11
N ASN A 135 -22.65 -3.23 -3.91
CA ASN A 135 -21.83 -3.72 -2.80
C ASN A 135 -21.49 -2.64 -1.77
N PHE A 136 -22.22 -1.53 -1.78
CA PHE A 136 -21.93 -0.37 -0.92
C PHE A 136 -21.85 -0.75 0.56
N ASP A 137 -22.80 -1.53 1.08
CA ASP A 137 -22.78 -1.96 2.48
C ASP A 137 -21.58 -2.84 2.83
N LYS A 138 -21.13 -3.70 1.91
CA LYS A 138 -19.94 -4.55 2.11
C LYS A 138 -18.68 -3.69 2.14
N ILE A 139 -18.61 -2.68 1.28
CA ILE A 139 -17.49 -1.74 1.24
C ILE A 139 -17.46 -0.96 2.55
N ASN A 140 -18.59 -0.39 2.98
CA ASN A 140 -18.70 0.36 4.22
C ASN A 140 -18.31 -0.48 5.45
N LYS A 141 -18.82 -1.70 5.57
CA LYS A 141 -18.43 -2.63 6.64
C LYS A 141 -16.91 -2.88 6.66
N SER A 142 -16.29 -3.01 5.49
CA SER A 142 -14.83 -3.22 5.42
C SER A 142 -14.05 -1.96 5.82
N ILE A 143 -14.54 -0.77 5.50
CA ILE A 143 -13.97 0.51 5.89
C ILE A 143 -14.10 0.71 7.40
N LEU A 144 -15.29 0.51 7.96
CA LEU A 144 -15.51 0.62 9.41
C LEU A 144 -14.57 -0.28 10.20
N LYS A 145 -14.36 -1.52 9.74
CA LYS A 145 -13.40 -2.45 10.36
C LYS A 145 -11.97 -1.94 10.35
N VAL A 146 -11.56 -1.17 9.34
CA VAL A 146 -10.23 -0.54 9.31
C VAL A 146 -10.14 0.55 10.38
N ILE A 147 -11.16 1.39 10.50
CA ILE A 147 -11.24 2.47 11.48
C ILE A 147 -11.27 1.92 12.91
N GLU A 148 -12.08 0.90 13.17
CA GLU A 148 -12.15 0.19 14.47
C GLU A 148 -10.78 -0.36 14.89
N ASN A 149 -9.95 -0.78 13.94
CA ASN A 149 -8.58 -1.21 14.20
C ASN A 149 -7.57 -0.04 14.26
N LYS A 150 -8.03 1.19 14.45
CA LYS A 150 -7.22 2.42 14.55
C LYS A 150 -6.29 2.64 13.34
N ASN A 151 -6.73 2.23 12.16
CA ASN A 151 -6.05 2.54 10.90
C ASN A 151 -6.84 3.59 10.11
N SER A 152 -6.15 4.30 9.24
CA SER A 152 -6.74 5.26 8.31
C SER A 152 -6.99 4.63 6.94
N ILE A 153 -7.96 5.16 6.21
CA ILE A 153 -8.28 4.71 4.85
C ILE A 153 -7.65 5.67 3.84
N MET A 154 -7.01 5.10 2.81
CA MET A 154 -6.55 5.86 1.65
C MET A 154 -7.43 5.56 0.44
N ILE A 155 -7.93 6.62 -0.19
CA ILE A 155 -8.80 6.56 -1.37
C ILE A 155 -8.18 7.39 -2.49
N PHE A 156 -8.18 6.81 -3.69
CA PHE A 156 -7.84 7.51 -4.93
C PHE A 156 -9.12 7.70 -5.74
N PRO A 157 -9.76 8.88 -5.72
CA PRO A 157 -11.08 9.10 -6.34
C PRO A 157 -11.11 8.85 -7.83
N GLU A 158 -9.99 9.10 -8.52
CA GLU A 158 -9.87 8.87 -9.97
C GLU A 158 -10.13 7.42 -10.37
N GLY A 159 -9.92 6.49 -9.44
CA GLY A 159 -10.21 5.07 -9.62
C GLY A 159 -9.32 4.35 -10.64
N LYS A 160 -8.56 5.06 -11.43
CA LYS A 160 -7.57 4.58 -12.42
C LYS A 160 -6.47 5.63 -12.59
N ARG A 161 -5.39 5.22 -13.17
CA ARG A 161 -4.25 6.06 -13.57
C ARG A 161 -4.35 6.42 -15.02
#